data_efd435c4cee075673a39008594162296
#
_entry.id   efd435c4cee075673a39008594162296
#
_cell.length_a   1.000
_cell.length_b   1.000
_cell.length_c   1.000
_cell.angle_alpha   90.00
_cell.angle_beta   90.00
_cell.angle_gamma   90.00
#
_symmetry.space_group_name_H-M   'P 1'
#
loop_
_entity.id
_entity.type
_entity.pdbx_description
1 polymer ?
#
loop_
_entity_poly.entity_id
_entity_poly.type
_entity_poly.pdbx_seq_one_letter_code
_entity_poly.pdbx_strand_id
1 'polypeptide(L)'
;MQTLGLTFILSLPVMFGSIMLLRKLKGLQQIYTLSPSAHQKKVGTVSFGGVSILGMSWVGVALSGYLTHPQALFLLVGMTLFGVIGFIDDLMSVMRKANKGLSVRQKLVFQAAACIAMLGLCHVFLGPIPWPLWPLYVFVGTGTTNATNLTDGLDGLLSGLAILSLIGFFVAFSETPELQAVCAVVIMVLLAFLVFNRNPAQIFMGDTGSLALGGLFFSAAIVLQNPWILIPLGGVYILETVSVVLQVFWFKRTGKRIFKMSPLHHHFELSGFSEKQVVRLFWGVGLVFLALFLMFQ
;
A
#
# COMPACT_ATOMS: atom_id res chain seq x y z
N MET A 1 -21.54 -11.37 6.38
CA MET A 1 -21.87 -10.87 5.03
C MET A 1 -22.51 -9.50 5.04
N GLN A 2 -23.52 -9.23 5.88
CA GLN A 2 -24.20 -7.92 5.94
C GLN A 2 -23.26 -6.76 6.28
N THR A 3 -22.34 -6.94 7.25
CA THR A 3 -21.33 -5.94 7.65
C THR A 3 -20.36 -5.57 6.54
N LEU A 4 -19.93 -6.52 5.71
CA LEU A 4 -19.03 -6.26 4.58
C LEU A 4 -19.73 -5.44 3.49
N GLY A 5 -20.99 -5.80 3.16
CA GLY A 5 -21.81 -5.02 2.23
C GLY A 5 -22.06 -3.60 2.74
N LEU A 6 -22.33 -3.45 4.04
CA LEU A 6 -22.50 -2.14 4.68
C LEU A 6 -21.20 -1.32 4.63
N THR A 7 -20.04 -1.93 4.91
CA THR A 7 -18.74 -1.26 4.82
C THR A 7 -18.48 -0.71 3.41
N PHE A 8 -18.72 -1.52 2.37
CA PHE A 8 -18.59 -1.08 0.99
C PHE A 8 -19.50 0.11 0.68
N ILE A 9 -20.81 -0.01 1.02
CA ILE A 9 -21.82 1.02 0.75
C ILE A 9 -21.47 2.33 1.48
N LEU A 10 -21.06 2.27 2.74
CA LEU A 10 -20.67 3.45 3.52
C LEU A 10 -19.37 4.08 3.02
N SER A 11 -18.46 3.28 2.48
CA SER A 11 -17.18 3.79 1.93
C SER A 11 -17.40 4.67 0.70
N LEU A 12 -18.38 4.39 -0.14
CA LEU A 12 -18.65 5.16 -1.36
C LEU A 12 -18.92 6.66 -1.09
N PRO A 13 -19.92 7.04 -0.24
CA PRO A 13 -20.15 8.44 0.06
C PRO A 13 -19.01 9.12 0.81
N VAL A 14 -18.26 8.38 1.65
CA VAL A 14 -17.07 8.91 2.34
C VAL A 14 -15.98 9.25 1.32
N MET A 15 -15.69 8.36 0.36
CA MET A 15 -14.73 8.62 -0.71
C MET A 15 -15.16 9.81 -1.57
N PHE A 16 -16.42 9.87 -1.96
CA PHE A 16 -16.98 10.99 -2.73
C PHE A 16 -16.89 12.32 -1.95
N GLY A 17 -17.28 12.30 -0.68
CA GLY A 17 -17.17 13.47 0.21
C GLY A 17 -15.73 13.95 0.37
N SER A 18 -14.78 13.01 0.49
CA SER A 18 -13.35 13.32 0.57
C SER A 18 -12.85 13.99 -0.71
N ILE A 19 -13.26 13.52 -1.89
CA ILE A 19 -12.93 14.15 -3.17
C ILE A 19 -13.44 15.60 -3.19
N MET A 20 -14.69 15.84 -2.78
CA MET A 20 -15.28 17.17 -2.75
C MET A 20 -14.55 18.09 -1.77
N LEU A 21 -14.26 17.60 -0.57
CA LEU A 21 -13.53 18.35 0.45
C LEU A 21 -12.11 18.69 0.00
N LEU A 22 -11.36 17.71 -0.51
CA LEU A 22 -9.98 17.90 -0.96
C LEU A 22 -9.88 18.86 -2.15
N ARG A 23 -10.87 18.84 -3.06
CA ARG A 23 -10.96 19.84 -4.15
C ARG A 23 -11.14 21.25 -3.59
N LYS A 24 -11.99 21.44 -2.57
CA LYS A 24 -12.18 22.74 -1.90
C LYS A 24 -10.89 23.22 -1.18
N LEU A 25 -10.20 22.31 -0.53
CA LEU A 25 -8.96 22.58 0.19
C LEU A 25 -7.74 22.71 -0.73
N LYS A 26 -7.90 22.54 -2.04
CA LYS A 26 -6.79 22.49 -3.02
C LYS A 26 -5.73 21.44 -2.66
N GLY A 27 -6.16 20.32 -2.09
CA GLY A 27 -5.32 19.14 -1.82
C GLY A 27 -4.92 18.41 -3.12
N LEU A 28 -4.26 19.14 -4.03
CA LEU A 28 -3.92 18.68 -5.37
C LEU A 28 -2.53 18.08 -5.39
N GLN A 29 -2.38 16.92 -6.02
CA GLN A 29 -1.08 16.33 -6.23
C GLN A 29 -0.27 17.15 -7.26
N GLN A 30 0.99 17.42 -6.95
CA GLN A 30 1.94 17.98 -7.91
C GLN A 30 2.59 16.84 -8.69
N ILE A 31 2.48 16.90 -10.02
CA ILE A 31 3.06 15.88 -10.89
C ILE A 31 4.53 16.21 -11.17
N TYR A 32 5.37 15.17 -11.10
CA TYR A 32 6.79 15.29 -11.40
C TYR A 32 7.00 15.65 -12.88
N THR A 33 7.81 16.67 -13.16
CA THR A 33 8.07 17.17 -14.53
C THR A 33 8.68 16.12 -15.47
N LEU A 34 9.33 15.09 -14.92
CA LEU A 34 9.93 13.96 -15.66
C LEU A 34 8.97 12.79 -15.87
N SER A 35 7.74 12.87 -15.37
CA SER A 35 6.73 11.83 -15.59
C SER A 35 6.34 11.76 -17.07
N PRO A 36 5.96 10.56 -17.59
CA PRO A 36 5.45 10.41 -18.94
C PRO A 36 4.35 11.44 -19.27
N SER A 37 4.27 11.89 -20.51
CA SER A 37 3.34 12.96 -20.95
C SER A 37 1.87 12.66 -20.64
N ALA A 38 1.50 11.36 -20.55
CA ALA A 38 0.18 10.93 -20.14
C ALA A 38 -0.18 11.35 -18.71
N HIS A 39 0.81 11.43 -17.81
CA HIS A 39 0.60 11.84 -16.41
C HIS A 39 0.38 13.34 -16.26
N GLN A 40 0.81 14.17 -17.22
CA GLN A 40 0.56 15.62 -17.21
C GLN A 40 -0.94 15.93 -17.27
N LYS A 41 -1.76 15.02 -17.81
CA LYS A 41 -3.23 15.16 -17.85
C LYS A 41 -3.89 14.94 -16.47
N LYS A 42 -3.16 14.43 -15.49
CA LYS A 42 -3.63 14.17 -14.12
C LYS A 42 -3.45 15.37 -13.18
N VAL A 43 -2.98 16.51 -13.71
CA VAL A 43 -2.88 17.77 -12.94
C VAL A 43 -4.27 18.12 -12.41
N GLY A 44 -4.37 18.29 -11.09
CA GLY A 44 -5.63 18.62 -10.43
C GLY A 44 -6.40 17.42 -9.86
N THR A 45 -5.90 16.17 -10.01
CA THR A 45 -6.42 15.04 -9.24
C THR A 45 -6.04 15.22 -7.77
N VAL A 46 -7.00 15.00 -6.87
CA VAL A 46 -6.76 15.15 -5.43
C VAL A 46 -5.98 13.96 -4.88
N SER A 47 -5.11 14.20 -3.90
CA SER A 47 -4.39 13.18 -3.13
C SER A 47 -5.00 13.04 -1.73
N PHE A 48 -4.39 12.25 -0.83
CA PHE A 48 -4.85 11.92 0.53
C PHE A 48 -6.03 10.95 0.62
N GLY A 49 -6.34 10.21 -0.44
CA GLY A 49 -7.36 9.15 -0.37
C GLY A 49 -7.07 8.07 0.68
N GLY A 50 -5.80 7.92 1.06
CA GLY A 50 -5.35 7.03 2.13
C GLY A 50 -5.99 7.33 3.49
N VAL A 51 -6.31 8.59 3.78
CA VAL A 51 -7.02 8.98 5.02
C VAL A 51 -8.41 8.33 5.06
N SER A 52 -9.13 8.33 3.93
CA SER A 52 -10.44 7.69 3.83
C SER A 52 -10.33 6.18 3.90
N ILE A 53 -9.30 5.59 3.28
CA ILE A 53 -9.02 4.15 3.38
C ILE A 53 -8.80 3.76 4.83
N LEU A 54 -7.92 4.47 5.57
CA LEU A 54 -7.67 4.25 6.99
C LEU A 54 -8.94 4.38 7.82
N GLY A 55 -9.64 5.51 7.72
CA GLY A 55 -10.85 5.77 8.51
C GLY A 55 -11.92 4.71 8.29
N MET A 56 -12.20 4.34 7.03
CA MET A 56 -13.20 3.32 6.71
C MET A 56 -12.77 1.91 7.09
N SER A 57 -11.47 1.62 7.13
CA SER A 57 -10.97 0.33 7.66
C SER A 57 -11.26 0.21 9.16
N TRP A 58 -11.01 1.27 9.95
CA TRP A 58 -11.37 1.30 11.36
C TRP A 58 -12.87 1.16 11.59
N VAL A 59 -13.70 1.91 10.86
CA VAL A 59 -15.16 1.84 10.94
C VAL A 59 -15.66 0.44 10.57
N GLY A 60 -15.15 -0.15 9.48
CA GLY A 60 -15.58 -1.47 9.03
C GLY A 60 -15.23 -2.58 10.03
N VAL A 61 -14.03 -2.53 10.63
CA VAL A 61 -13.65 -3.51 11.67
C VAL A 61 -14.48 -3.30 12.95
N ALA A 62 -14.79 -2.06 13.33
CA ALA A 62 -15.70 -1.79 14.43
C ALA A 62 -17.10 -2.38 14.18
N LEU A 63 -17.65 -2.19 12.99
CA LEU A 63 -18.94 -2.75 12.58
C LEU A 63 -18.93 -4.28 12.55
N SER A 64 -17.79 -4.90 12.28
CA SER A 64 -17.66 -6.37 12.30
C SER A 64 -17.62 -6.97 13.71
N GLY A 65 -17.50 -6.12 14.76
CA GLY A 65 -17.41 -6.54 16.17
C GLY A 65 -16.01 -7.01 16.61
N TYR A 66 -15.01 -6.96 15.73
CA TYR A 66 -13.66 -7.45 16.03
C TYR A 66 -12.67 -6.38 16.52
N LEU A 67 -13.11 -5.14 16.71
CA LEU A 67 -12.22 -4.04 17.10
C LEU A 67 -11.54 -4.27 18.46
N THR A 68 -12.17 -5.01 19.37
CA THR A 68 -11.62 -5.31 20.70
C THR A 68 -10.65 -6.50 20.72
N HIS A 69 -10.52 -7.23 19.61
CA HIS A 69 -9.59 -8.35 19.50
C HIS A 69 -8.14 -7.84 19.32
N PRO A 70 -7.19 -8.26 20.17
CA PRO A 70 -5.83 -7.72 20.13
C PRO A 70 -5.14 -7.88 18.78
N GLN A 71 -5.33 -8.99 18.11
CA GLN A 71 -4.73 -9.26 16.81
C GLN A 71 -5.31 -8.38 15.69
N ALA A 72 -6.64 -8.18 15.66
CA ALA A 72 -7.28 -7.28 14.70
C ALA A 72 -6.84 -5.82 14.94
N LEU A 73 -6.80 -5.42 16.21
CA LEU A 73 -6.31 -4.10 16.60
C LEU A 73 -4.84 -3.91 16.19
N PHE A 74 -3.99 -4.94 16.36
CA PHE A 74 -2.59 -4.90 15.97
C PHE A 74 -2.42 -4.63 14.46
N LEU A 75 -3.21 -5.28 13.60
CA LEU A 75 -3.19 -5.00 12.15
C LEU A 75 -3.57 -3.55 11.84
N LEU A 76 -4.64 -3.04 12.47
CA LEU A 76 -5.09 -1.66 12.26
C LEU A 76 -4.08 -0.62 12.80
N VAL A 77 -3.45 -0.89 13.95
CA VAL A 77 -2.41 -0.04 14.52
C VAL A 77 -1.21 0.02 13.57
N GLY A 78 -0.75 -1.10 13.05
CA GLY A 78 0.34 -1.12 12.07
C GLY A 78 -0.03 -0.36 10.78
N MET A 79 -1.22 -0.61 10.24
CA MET A 79 -1.73 0.14 9.09
C MET A 79 -1.74 1.65 9.35
N THR A 80 -2.18 2.07 10.55
CA THR A 80 -2.27 3.48 10.93
C THR A 80 -0.89 4.10 11.15
N LEU A 81 0.01 3.41 11.84
CA LEU A 81 1.34 3.92 12.16
C LEU A 81 2.13 4.25 10.89
N PHE A 82 2.12 3.36 9.91
CA PHE A 82 2.76 3.62 8.63
C PHE A 82 1.98 4.64 7.79
N GLY A 83 0.65 4.62 7.86
CA GLY A 83 -0.19 5.64 7.23
C GLY A 83 0.08 7.06 7.74
N VAL A 84 0.36 7.22 9.03
CA VAL A 84 0.76 8.53 9.62
C VAL A 84 2.09 9.00 9.04
N ILE A 85 3.07 8.11 8.84
CA ILE A 85 4.33 8.48 8.18
C ILE A 85 4.05 9.00 6.77
N GLY A 86 3.21 8.29 6.02
CA GLY A 86 2.79 8.71 4.67
C GLY A 86 2.02 10.02 4.68
N PHE A 87 1.13 10.22 5.65
CA PHE A 87 0.38 11.47 5.80
C PHE A 87 1.29 12.66 6.04
N ILE A 88 2.32 12.51 6.88
CA ILE A 88 3.32 13.55 7.11
C ILE A 88 4.08 13.86 5.81
N ASP A 89 4.43 12.84 5.03
CA ASP A 89 5.11 12.99 3.75
C ASP A 89 4.26 13.75 2.73
N ASP A 90 3.00 13.32 2.55
CA ASP A 90 2.01 13.97 1.68
C ASP A 90 1.78 15.43 2.09
N LEU A 91 1.59 15.69 3.39
CA LEU A 91 1.35 17.02 3.94
C LEU A 91 2.55 17.94 3.70
N MET A 92 3.77 17.47 3.93
CA MET A 92 4.99 18.24 3.67
C MET A 92 5.16 18.56 2.19
N SER A 93 4.83 17.61 1.30
CA SER A 93 4.83 17.81 -0.15
C SER A 93 3.90 18.95 -0.56
N VAL A 94 2.68 18.95 -0.04
CA VAL A 94 1.69 20.01 -0.34
C VAL A 94 2.11 21.35 0.25
N MET A 95 2.57 21.39 1.51
CA MET A 95 3.00 22.63 2.16
C MET A 95 4.19 23.28 1.46
N ARG A 96 5.12 22.48 0.96
CA ARG A 96 6.31 22.99 0.23
C ARG A 96 6.03 23.32 -1.23
N LYS A 97 4.83 23.06 -1.73
CA LYS A 97 4.44 23.21 -3.15
C LYS A 97 5.47 22.58 -4.10
N ALA A 98 6.04 21.46 -3.69
CA ALA A 98 7.05 20.71 -4.41
C ALA A 98 6.90 19.22 -4.09
N ASN A 99 7.27 18.33 -5.02
CA ASN A 99 7.33 16.88 -4.76
C ASN A 99 8.50 16.54 -3.82
N LYS A 100 8.61 17.25 -2.70
CA LYS A 100 9.67 17.11 -1.69
C LYS A 100 9.02 17.00 -0.31
N GLY A 101 8.51 15.82 -0.01
CA GLY A 101 8.05 15.44 1.32
C GLY A 101 9.22 15.23 2.29
N LEU A 102 9.20 14.13 3.01
CA LEU A 102 10.32 13.69 3.85
C LEU A 102 11.53 13.32 2.97
N SER A 103 12.73 13.60 3.47
CA SER A 103 13.93 13.04 2.82
C SER A 103 13.94 11.51 2.93
N VAL A 104 14.59 10.83 1.98
CA VAL A 104 14.71 9.37 1.97
C VAL A 104 15.23 8.85 3.33
N ARG A 105 16.21 9.54 3.92
CA ARG A 105 16.75 9.15 5.25
C ARG A 105 15.71 9.30 6.36
N GLN A 106 14.97 10.40 6.40
CA GLN A 106 13.90 10.60 7.39
C GLN A 106 12.81 9.54 7.26
N LYS A 107 12.36 9.27 6.02
CA LYS A 107 11.36 8.25 5.74
C LYS A 107 11.82 6.88 6.22
N LEU A 108 13.04 6.47 5.90
CA LEU A 108 13.61 5.19 6.36
C LEU A 108 13.75 5.12 7.89
N VAL A 109 14.17 6.19 8.54
CA VAL A 109 14.29 6.23 10.02
C VAL A 109 12.92 6.08 10.68
N PHE A 110 11.90 6.80 10.21
CA PHE A 110 10.55 6.68 10.76
C PHE A 110 9.95 5.30 10.51
N GLN A 111 10.15 4.72 9.31
CA GLN A 111 9.70 3.36 9.01
C GLN A 111 10.41 2.32 9.89
N ALA A 112 11.72 2.42 10.08
CA ALA A 112 12.47 1.52 10.96
C ALA A 112 12.01 1.63 12.42
N ALA A 113 11.79 2.87 12.91
CA ALA A 113 11.25 3.09 14.24
C ALA A 113 9.84 2.50 14.39
N ALA A 114 8.99 2.65 13.38
CA ALA A 114 7.67 2.02 13.36
C ALA A 114 7.74 0.49 13.35
N CYS A 115 8.66 -0.11 12.59
CA CYS A 115 8.89 -1.56 12.62
C CYS A 115 9.30 -2.03 14.03
N ILE A 116 10.23 -1.34 14.68
CA ILE A 116 10.68 -1.67 16.03
C ILE A 116 9.52 -1.53 17.03
N ALA A 117 8.72 -0.48 16.91
CA ALA A 117 7.54 -0.28 17.76
C ALA A 117 6.52 -1.43 17.58
N MET A 118 6.25 -1.85 16.34
CA MET A 118 5.35 -2.98 16.05
C MET A 118 5.90 -4.30 16.62
N LEU A 119 7.21 -4.55 16.54
CA LEU A 119 7.83 -5.73 17.15
C LEU A 119 7.72 -5.70 18.68
N GLY A 120 7.89 -4.52 19.28
CA GLY A 120 7.68 -4.33 20.72
C GLY A 120 6.23 -4.55 21.15
N LEU A 121 5.26 -4.03 20.40
CA LEU A 121 3.84 -4.27 20.62
C LEU A 121 3.47 -5.76 20.45
N CYS A 122 4.03 -6.44 19.44
CA CYS A 122 3.85 -7.87 19.26
C CYS A 122 4.34 -8.64 20.49
N HIS A 123 5.53 -8.32 20.99
CA HIS A 123 6.12 -8.96 22.17
C HIS A 123 5.21 -8.84 23.40
N VAL A 124 4.56 -7.68 23.60
CA VAL A 124 3.68 -7.42 24.76
C VAL A 124 2.31 -8.08 24.61
N PHE A 125 1.70 -8.04 23.43
CA PHE A 125 0.29 -8.38 23.24
C PHE A 125 0.01 -9.71 22.55
N LEU A 126 0.95 -10.21 21.70
CA LEU A 126 0.73 -11.36 20.86
C LEU A 126 1.73 -12.51 21.09
N GLY A 127 2.83 -12.19 21.72
CA GLY A 127 3.92 -13.13 21.97
C GLY A 127 5.25 -12.70 21.34
N PRO A 128 6.37 -13.23 21.88
CA PRO A 128 7.68 -12.74 21.50
C PRO A 128 8.13 -13.24 20.11
N ILE A 129 8.67 -12.30 19.33
CA ILE A 129 9.56 -12.65 18.21
C ILE A 129 11.00 -12.63 18.77
N PRO A 130 11.80 -13.68 18.55
CA PRO A 130 13.19 -13.72 19.02
C PRO A 130 13.96 -12.48 18.55
N TRP A 131 14.62 -11.79 19.49
CA TRP A 131 15.33 -10.54 19.20
C TRP A 131 16.39 -10.62 18.08
N PRO A 132 17.07 -11.76 17.83
CA PRO A 132 18.00 -11.86 16.71
C PRO A 132 17.32 -11.75 15.33
N LEU A 133 15.98 -11.98 15.27
CA LEU A 133 15.21 -11.82 14.03
C LEU A 133 14.72 -10.38 13.81
N TRP A 134 14.79 -9.51 14.79
CA TRP A 134 14.32 -8.12 14.67
C TRP A 134 14.97 -7.37 13.49
N PRO A 135 16.27 -7.46 13.23
CA PRO A 135 16.87 -6.84 12.05
C PRO A 135 16.26 -7.31 10.73
N LEU A 136 15.93 -8.61 10.63
CA LEU A 136 15.24 -9.16 9.45
C LEU A 136 13.85 -8.54 9.31
N TYR A 137 13.06 -8.51 10.39
CA TYR A 137 11.73 -7.91 10.35
C TYR A 137 11.76 -6.42 10.04
N VAL A 138 12.71 -5.66 10.58
CA VAL A 138 12.90 -4.23 10.25
C VAL A 138 13.25 -4.06 8.77
N PHE A 139 14.12 -4.90 8.22
CA PHE A 139 14.45 -4.90 6.79
C PHE A 139 13.23 -5.21 5.94
N VAL A 140 12.48 -6.27 6.28
CA VAL A 140 11.27 -6.68 5.57
C VAL A 140 10.18 -5.62 5.67
N GLY A 141 9.94 -5.05 6.84
CA GLY A 141 8.91 -4.02 7.04
C GLY A 141 9.21 -2.72 6.29
N THR A 142 10.44 -2.23 6.37
CA THR A 142 10.87 -1.07 5.58
C THR A 142 10.85 -1.37 4.08
N GLY A 143 11.25 -2.56 3.68
CA GLY A 143 11.18 -3.02 2.29
C GLY A 143 9.75 -3.07 1.76
N THR A 144 8.84 -3.70 2.50
CA THR A 144 7.42 -3.85 2.12
C THR A 144 6.73 -2.50 1.98
N THR A 145 6.91 -1.59 2.94
CA THR A 145 6.28 -0.28 2.91
C THR A 145 6.81 0.60 1.78
N ASN A 146 8.11 0.52 1.45
CA ASN A 146 8.64 1.20 0.28
C ASN A 146 8.21 0.53 -1.03
N ALA A 147 8.08 -0.79 -1.08
CA ALA A 147 7.66 -1.53 -2.26
C ALA A 147 6.20 -1.21 -2.64
N THR A 148 5.29 -1.15 -1.67
CA THR A 148 3.91 -0.69 -1.91
C THR A 148 3.87 0.76 -2.38
N ASN A 149 4.69 1.63 -1.79
CA ASN A 149 4.77 3.03 -2.20
C ASN A 149 5.33 3.20 -3.62
N LEU A 150 6.36 2.45 -4.02
CA LEU A 150 6.88 2.45 -5.39
C LEU A 150 5.86 1.92 -6.41
N THR A 151 4.95 1.05 -6.01
CA THR A 151 3.94 0.45 -6.88
C THR A 151 2.73 1.39 -7.09
N ASP A 152 2.55 2.43 -6.27
CA ASP A 152 1.45 3.41 -6.40
C ASP A 152 1.71 4.46 -7.50
N GLY A 153 2.15 4.01 -8.68
CA GLY A 153 2.50 4.90 -9.79
C GLY A 153 1.41 5.06 -10.87
N LEU A 154 0.44 4.15 -10.94
CA LEU A 154 -0.62 4.12 -11.96
C LEU A 154 -2.01 4.01 -11.34
N ASP A 155 -3.02 4.59 -12.02
CA ASP A 155 -4.41 4.59 -11.58
C ASP A 155 -4.94 3.16 -11.35
N GLY A 156 -5.26 2.84 -10.10
CA GLY A 156 -5.78 1.54 -9.69
C GLY A 156 -4.75 0.41 -9.54
N LEU A 157 -3.49 0.64 -9.88
CA LEU A 157 -2.47 -0.41 -9.85
C LEU A 157 -2.31 -1.00 -8.44
N LEU A 158 -1.94 -0.17 -7.48
CA LEU A 158 -1.74 -0.62 -6.09
C LEU A 158 -3.04 -1.11 -5.46
N SER A 159 -4.17 -0.42 -5.70
CA SER A 159 -5.47 -0.83 -5.13
C SER A 159 -5.84 -2.26 -5.52
N GLY A 160 -5.69 -2.62 -6.80
CA GLY A 160 -6.00 -3.97 -7.27
C GLY A 160 -5.02 -5.02 -6.78
N LEU A 161 -3.72 -4.72 -6.80
CA LEU A 161 -2.70 -5.64 -6.26
C LEU A 161 -2.87 -5.87 -4.76
N ALA A 162 -3.22 -4.83 -4.00
CA ALA A 162 -3.47 -4.94 -2.57
C ALA A 162 -4.69 -5.83 -2.26
N ILE A 163 -5.75 -5.74 -3.06
CA ILE A 163 -6.90 -6.66 -2.95
C ILE A 163 -6.44 -8.11 -3.15
N LEU A 164 -5.61 -8.40 -4.15
CA LEU A 164 -5.10 -9.75 -4.40
C LEU A 164 -4.24 -10.26 -3.22
N SER A 165 -3.34 -9.41 -2.70
CA SER A 165 -2.54 -9.76 -1.52
C SER A 165 -3.41 -10.03 -0.30
N LEU A 166 -4.45 -9.21 -0.07
CA LEU A 166 -5.39 -9.39 1.05
C LEU A 166 -6.24 -10.66 0.92
N ILE A 167 -6.58 -11.09 -0.29
CA ILE A 167 -7.23 -12.40 -0.52
C ILE A 167 -6.28 -13.53 -0.07
N GLY A 168 -5.00 -13.45 -0.39
CA GLY A 168 -4.01 -14.41 0.08
C GLY A 168 -3.87 -14.42 1.61
N PHE A 169 -3.79 -13.24 2.24
CA PHE A 169 -3.79 -13.14 3.70
C PHE A 169 -5.09 -13.65 4.33
N PHE A 170 -6.25 -13.38 3.72
CA PHE A 170 -7.53 -13.91 4.18
C PHE A 170 -7.52 -15.43 4.24
N VAL A 171 -6.91 -16.11 3.27
CA VAL A 171 -6.75 -17.57 3.28
C VAL A 171 -5.71 -18.00 4.30
N ALA A 172 -4.58 -17.31 4.41
CA ALA A 172 -3.54 -17.60 5.40
C ALA A 172 -4.04 -17.48 6.85
N PHE A 173 -5.07 -16.68 7.09
CA PHE A 173 -5.71 -16.50 8.39
C PHE A 173 -6.96 -17.38 8.58
N SER A 174 -7.07 -18.51 7.90
CA SER A 174 -8.27 -19.39 7.94
C SER A 174 -8.73 -19.77 9.35
N GLU A 175 -7.78 -19.91 10.29
CA GLU A 175 -8.04 -20.28 11.68
C GLU A 175 -8.33 -19.10 12.62
N THR A 176 -8.32 -17.84 12.08
CA THR A 176 -8.43 -16.61 12.89
C THR A 176 -9.47 -15.66 12.29
N PRO A 177 -10.77 -15.83 12.64
CA PRO A 177 -11.88 -15.07 12.06
C PRO A 177 -11.73 -13.55 12.17
N GLU A 178 -11.15 -13.05 13.27
CA GLU A 178 -10.90 -11.63 13.49
C GLU A 178 -9.87 -11.04 12.49
N LEU A 179 -8.86 -11.81 12.10
CA LEU A 179 -7.87 -11.39 11.11
C LEU A 179 -8.44 -11.48 9.70
N GLN A 180 -9.23 -12.53 9.43
CA GLN A 180 -10.01 -12.61 8.18
C GLN A 180 -10.96 -11.42 8.03
N ALA A 181 -11.61 -11.01 9.12
CA ALA A 181 -12.51 -9.85 9.10
C ALA A 181 -11.78 -8.57 8.72
N VAL A 182 -10.57 -8.33 9.26
CA VAL A 182 -9.75 -7.16 8.87
C VAL A 182 -9.42 -7.22 7.38
N CYS A 183 -8.94 -8.35 6.86
CA CYS A 183 -8.65 -8.50 5.44
C CYS A 183 -9.88 -8.24 4.58
N ALA A 184 -11.03 -8.85 4.92
CA ALA A 184 -12.28 -8.69 4.18
C ALA A 184 -12.79 -7.25 4.20
N VAL A 185 -12.72 -6.57 5.36
CA VAL A 185 -13.09 -5.15 5.50
C VAL A 185 -12.21 -4.28 4.61
N VAL A 186 -10.89 -4.45 4.67
CA VAL A 186 -9.98 -3.62 3.86
C VAL A 186 -10.16 -3.90 2.37
N ILE A 187 -10.46 -5.13 1.96
CA ILE A 187 -10.86 -5.45 0.58
C ILE A 187 -12.09 -4.63 0.17
N MET A 188 -13.14 -4.60 1.00
CA MET A 188 -14.36 -3.83 0.68
C MET A 188 -14.09 -2.34 0.58
N VAL A 189 -13.25 -1.78 1.46
CA VAL A 189 -12.83 -0.38 1.42
C VAL A 189 -12.03 -0.08 0.15
N LEU A 190 -11.10 -0.97 -0.22
CA LEU A 190 -10.29 -0.81 -1.44
C LEU A 190 -11.12 -0.98 -2.72
N LEU A 191 -12.12 -1.87 -2.73
CA LEU A 191 -13.07 -1.97 -3.84
C LEU A 191 -13.87 -0.67 -4.01
N ALA A 192 -14.35 -0.08 -2.93
CA ALA A 192 -15.02 1.22 -2.97
C ALA A 192 -14.08 2.35 -3.43
N PHE A 193 -12.82 2.35 -2.95
CA PHE A 193 -11.80 3.29 -3.37
C PHE A 193 -11.49 3.15 -4.87
N LEU A 194 -11.37 1.92 -5.38
CA LEU A 194 -11.06 1.63 -6.77
C LEU A 194 -12.12 2.17 -7.75
N VAL A 195 -13.38 2.32 -7.33
CA VAL A 195 -14.43 2.97 -8.13
C VAL A 195 -13.98 4.37 -8.57
N PHE A 196 -13.31 5.12 -7.68
CA PHE A 196 -12.84 6.49 -7.92
C PHE A 196 -11.37 6.57 -8.33
N ASN A 197 -10.56 5.54 -8.04
CA ASN A 197 -9.13 5.50 -8.33
C ASN A 197 -8.80 4.83 -9.69
N ARG A 198 -9.74 4.09 -10.30
CA ARG A 198 -9.54 3.52 -11.64
C ARG A 198 -9.38 4.60 -12.71
N ASN A 199 -8.59 4.29 -13.76
CA ASN A 199 -8.25 5.23 -14.82
C ASN A 199 -9.48 5.71 -15.66
N PRO A 200 -9.74 7.03 -15.77
CA PRO A 200 -8.98 8.13 -15.18
C PRO A 200 -9.32 8.34 -13.69
N ALA A 201 -8.31 8.40 -12.84
CA ALA A 201 -8.50 8.53 -11.40
C ALA A 201 -9.05 9.91 -10.99
N GLN A 202 -10.00 9.92 -10.05
CA GLN A 202 -10.54 11.13 -9.42
C GLN A 202 -9.83 11.45 -8.10
N ILE A 203 -9.18 10.44 -7.50
CA ILE A 203 -8.45 10.53 -6.23
C ILE A 203 -7.26 9.55 -6.24
N PHE A 204 -6.13 9.97 -5.69
CA PHE A 204 -4.97 9.11 -5.40
C PHE A 204 -4.93 8.79 -3.92
N MET A 205 -4.42 7.59 -3.57
CA MET A 205 -4.28 7.23 -2.15
C MET A 205 -3.14 7.99 -1.48
N GLY A 206 -2.13 8.41 -2.23
CA GLY A 206 -0.94 9.07 -1.73
C GLY A 206 -0.04 8.16 -0.90
N ASP A 207 1.03 8.76 -0.35
CA ASP A 207 1.93 8.05 0.56
C ASP A 207 1.21 7.58 1.83
N THR A 208 0.17 8.30 2.25
CA THR A 208 -0.73 7.91 3.33
C THR A 208 -1.31 6.51 3.11
N GLY A 209 -1.87 6.26 1.94
CA GLY A 209 -2.52 4.97 1.64
C GLY A 209 -1.52 3.87 1.31
N SER A 210 -0.52 4.17 0.50
CA SER A 210 0.45 3.17 0.05
C SER A 210 1.32 2.65 1.19
N LEU A 211 1.80 3.52 2.11
CA LEU A 211 2.52 3.10 3.31
C LEU A 211 1.61 2.39 4.31
N ALA A 212 0.35 2.82 4.45
CA ALA A 212 -0.62 2.13 5.31
C ALA A 212 -0.85 0.68 4.88
N LEU A 213 -1.00 0.42 3.58
CA LEU A 213 -1.14 -0.94 3.06
C LEU A 213 0.12 -1.77 3.28
N GLY A 214 1.30 -1.19 3.06
CA GLY A 214 2.57 -1.85 3.38
C GLY A 214 2.71 -2.18 4.87
N GLY A 215 2.27 -1.26 5.74
CA GLY A 215 2.22 -1.47 7.19
C GLY A 215 1.25 -2.58 7.61
N LEU A 216 0.10 -2.68 6.96
CA LEU A 216 -0.85 -3.77 7.15
C LEU A 216 -0.23 -5.13 6.78
N PHE A 217 0.40 -5.23 5.61
CA PHE A 217 1.05 -6.47 5.15
C PHE A 217 2.20 -6.88 6.07
N PHE A 218 3.02 -5.92 6.51
CA PHE A 218 4.06 -6.18 7.49
C PHE A 218 3.50 -6.66 8.82
N SER A 219 2.44 -6.04 9.33
CA SER A 219 1.78 -6.46 10.57
C SER A 219 1.19 -7.86 10.46
N ALA A 220 0.61 -8.21 9.30
CA ALA A 220 0.13 -9.56 9.02
C ALA A 220 1.27 -10.59 9.05
N ALA A 221 2.42 -10.27 8.47
CA ALA A 221 3.60 -11.14 8.52
C ALA A 221 4.16 -11.31 9.94
N ILE A 222 4.06 -10.28 10.80
CA ILE A 222 4.39 -10.36 12.22
C ILE A 222 3.44 -11.33 12.95
N VAL A 223 2.13 -11.17 12.77
CA VAL A 223 1.14 -12.03 13.43
C VAL A 223 1.30 -13.49 13.03
N LEU A 224 1.58 -13.75 11.77
CA LEU A 224 1.88 -15.09 11.27
C LEU A 224 3.27 -15.60 11.68
N GLN A 225 4.11 -14.75 12.28
CA GLN A 225 5.52 -15.04 12.55
C GLN A 225 6.27 -15.57 11.31
N ASN A 226 5.81 -15.19 10.13
CA ASN A 226 6.34 -15.65 8.85
C ASN A 226 6.55 -14.48 7.87
N PRO A 227 7.73 -13.83 7.88
CA PRO A 227 8.01 -12.74 6.94
C PRO A 227 8.10 -13.20 5.48
N TRP A 228 8.32 -14.50 5.24
CA TRP A 228 8.47 -15.06 3.90
C TRP A 228 7.16 -15.11 3.11
N ILE A 229 6.01 -15.04 3.80
CA ILE A 229 4.68 -14.98 3.16
C ILE A 229 4.56 -13.75 2.24
N LEU A 230 5.32 -12.69 2.51
CA LEU A 230 5.35 -11.49 1.69
C LEU A 230 5.98 -11.72 0.31
N ILE A 231 6.72 -12.82 0.10
CA ILE A 231 7.28 -13.14 -1.23
C ILE A 231 6.19 -13.54 -2.21
N PRO A 232 5.38 -14.58 -1.97
CA PRO A 232 4.30 -14.92 -2.88
C PRO A 232 3.17 -13.89 -2.90
N LEU A 233 2.79 -13.29 -1.77
CA LEU A 233 1.71 -12.31 -1.73
C LEU A 233 2.15 -10.90 -2.18
N GLY A 234 3.44 -10.63 -2.20
CA GLY A 234 4.04 -9.36 -2.59
C GLY A 234 4.91 -9.42 -3.85
N GLY A 235 4.83 -10.49 -4.63
CA GLY A 235 5.74 -10.74 -5.76
C GLY A 235 5.85 -9.57 -6.74
N VAL A 236 4.73 -8.94 -7.09
CA VAL A 236 4.74 -7.77 -7.98
C VAL A 236 5.45 -6.58 -7.34
N TYR A 237 5.23 -6.30 -6.06
CA TYR A 237 5.91 -5.21 -5.35
C TYR A 237 7.42 -5.45 -5.28
N ILE A 238 7.84 -6.72 -5.13
CA ILE A 238 9.25 -7.11 -5.15
C ILE A 238 9.85 -6.85 -6.54
N LEU A 239 9.17 -7.25 -7.62
CA LEU A 239 9.62 -7.00 -9.00
C LEU A 239 9.80 -5.50 -9.28
N GLU A 240 8.85 -4.67 -8.84
CA GLU A 240 8.93 -3.22 -8.93
C GLU A 240 10.16 -2.68 -8.20
N THR A 241 10.32 -3.07 -6.95
CA THR A 241 11.43 -2.62 -6.09
C THR A 241 12.79 -3.07 -6.63
N VAL A 242 12.90 -4.34 -7.01
CA VAL A 242 14.13 -4.91 -7.59
C VAL A 242 14.51 -4.18 -8.87
N SER A 243 13.55 -3.82 -9.71
CA SER A 243 13.83 -3.05 -10.92
C SER A 243 14.45 -1.68 -10.62
N VAL A 244 13.99 -1.01 -9.55
CA VAL A 244 14.57 0.27 -9.11
C VAL A 244 15.99 0.08 -8.58
N VAL A 245 16.19 -0.92 -7.72
CA VAL A 245 17.51 -1.22 -7.15
C VAL A 245 18.53 -1.54 -8.25
N LEU A 246 18.16 -2.42 -9.19
CA LEU A 246 19.01 -2.79 -10.32
C LEU A 246 19.32 -1.58 -11.22
N GLN A 247 18.31 -0.78 -11.55
CA GLN A 247 18.48 0.42 -12.36
C GLN A 247 19.45 1.41 -11.73
N VAL A 248 19.24 1.73 -10.43
CA VAL A 248 20.09 2.69 -9.71
C VAL A 248 21.52 2.17 -9.57
N PHE A 249 21.68 0.90 -9.21
CA PHE A 249 23.00 0.28 -9.06
C PHE A 249 23.78 0.29 -10.36
N TRP A 250 23.14 -0.15 -11.46
CA TRP A 250 23.77 -0.23 -12.78
C TRP A 250 24.11 1.16 -13.32
N PHE A 251 23.16 2.09 -13.22
CA PHE A 251 23.34 3.46 -13.69
C PHE A 251 24.51 4.18 -12.98
N LYS A 252 24.63 4.01 -11.66
CA LYS A 252 25.74 4.58 -10.90
C LYS A 252 27.11 4.03 -11.32
N ARG A 253 27.17 2.80 -11.81
CA ARG A 253 28.43 2.16 -12.25
C ARG A 253 28.78 2.42 -13.70
N THR A 254 27.79 2.49 -14.56
CA THR A 254 28.02 2.45 -16.02
C THR A 254 27.55 3.71 -16.75
N GLY A 255 26.76 4.58 -16.11
CA GLY A 255 26.08 5.69 -16.76
C GLY A 255 24.95 5.28 -17.73
N LYS A 256 24.69 3.95 -17.86
CA LYS A 256 23.69 3.42 -18.79
C LYS A 256 22.47 2.91 -18.04
N ARG A 257 21.30 3.00 -18.67
CA ARG A 257 20.05 2.47 -18.12
C ARG A 257 19.84 1.02 -18.57
N ILE A 258 19.33 0.15 -17.64
CA ILE A 258 18.85 -1.20 -17.96
C ILE A 258 17.44 -1.09 -18.53
N PHE A 259 16.55 -0.41 -17.79
CA PHE A 259 15.16 -0.16 -18.17
C PHE A 259 15.01 1.26 -18.72
N LYS A 260 14.05 1.49 -19.61
CA LYS A 260 13.72 2.85 -20.11
C LYS A 260 13.47 3.81 -18.93
N MET A 261 12.76 3.31 -17.91
CA MET A 261 12.53 3.95 -16.63
C MET A 261 12.25 2.87 -15.58
N SER A 262 12.52 3.13 -14.30
CA SER A 262 12.10 2.30 -13.18
C SER A 262 11.20 3.13 -12.25
N PRO A 263 10.23 2.53 -11.58
CA PRO A 263 9.84 1.10 -11.53
C PRO A 263 9.35 0.53 -12.89
N LEU A 264 9.12 -0.81 -12.96
CA LEU A 264 8.80 -1.52 -14.22
C LEU A 264 7.54 -1.01 -14.91
N HIS A 265 6.51 -0.60 -14.19
CA HIS A 265 5.29 -0.07 -14.80
C HIS A 265 5.60 1.10 -15.75
N HIS A 266 6.51 2.01 -15.40
CA HIS A 266 6.95 3.08 -16.28
C HIS A 266 7.77 2.59 -17.47
N HIS A 267 8.53 1.50 -17.32
CA HIS A 267 9.22 0.87 -18.47
C HIS A 267 8.23 0.41 -19.53
N PHE A 268 7.13 -0.22 -19.10
CA PHE A 268 6.09 -0.68 -20.02
C PHE A 268 5.35 0.48 -20.68
N GLU A 269 5.00 1.53 -19.93
CA GLU A 269 4.39 2.75 -20.52
C GLU A 269 5.29 3.34 -21.62
N LEU A 270 6.59 3.54 -21.31
CA LEU A 270 7.57 4.05 -22.29
C LEU A 270 7.88 3.05 -23.42
N SER A 271 7.42 1.81 -23.30
CA SER A 271 7.49 0.79 -24.35
C SER A 271 6.25 0.74 -25.23
N GLY A 272 5.29 1.65 -24.99
CA GLY A 272 4.11 1.84 -25.86
C GLY A 272 2.82 1.21 -25.31
N PHE A 273 2.85 0.62 -24.12
CA PHE A 273 1.63 0.14 -23.47
C PHE A 273 0.83 1.31 -22.90
N SER A 274 -0.48 1.29 -23.05
CA SER A 274 -1.36 2.22 -22.33
C SER A 274 -1.39 1.89 -20.84
N GLU A 275 -1.63 2.89 -19.98
CA GLU A 275 -1.74 2.71 -18.54
C GLU A 275 -2.69 1.56 -18.16
N LYS A 276 -3.86 1.48 -18.79
CA LYS A 276 -4.82 0.38 -18.57
C LYS A 276 -4.26 -0.99 -18.92
N GLN A 277 -3.44 -1.09 -19.96
CA GLN A 277 -2.80 -2.37 -20.34
C GLN A 277 -1.75 -2.77 -19.31
N VAL A 278 -0.94 -1.82 -18.84
CA VAL A 278 0.07 -2.07 -17.79
C VAL A 278 -0.61 -2.54 -16.51
N VAL A 279 -1.65 -1.83 -16.04
CA VAL A 279 -2.39 -2.20 -14.83
C VAL A 279 -2.97 -3.63 -14.94
N ARG A 280 -3.61 -3.98 -16.07
CA ARG A 280 -4.15 -5.32 -16.29
C ARG A 280 -3.06 -6.39 -16.31
N LEU A 281 -1.91 -6.10 -16.95
CA LEU A 281 -0.76 -7.01 -16.98
C LEU A 281 -0.27 -7.30 -15.56
N PHE A 282 -0.08 -6.26 -14.75
CA PHE A 282 0.42 -6.39 -13.38
C PHE A 282 -0.58 -7.09 -12.45
N TRP A 283 -1.88 -6.81 -12.60
CA TRP A 283 -2.91 -7.58 -11.90
C TRP A 283 -2.91 -9.05 -12.32
N GLY A 284 -2.71 -9.34 -13.63
CA GLY A 284 -2.55 -10.71 -14.12
C GLY A 284 -1.35 -11.42 -13.49
N VAL A 285 -0.20 -10.75 -13.39
CA VAL A 285 0.98 -11.28 -12.69
C VAL A 285 0.68 -11.49 -11.20
N GLY A 286 -0.01 -10.54 -10.56
CA GLY A 286 -0.45 -10.68 -9.16
C GLY A 286 -1.39 -11.88 -8.95
N LEU A 287 -2.31 -12.13 -9.88
CA LEU A 287 -3.16 -13.32 -9.85
C LEU A 287 -2.36 -14.63 -9.97
N VAL A 288 -1.31 -14.65 -10.79
CA VAL A 288 -0.42 -15.82 -10.89
C VAL A 288 0.29 -16.07 -9.56
N PHE A 289 0.83 -15.03 -8.92
CA PHE A 289 1.45 -15.16 -7.60
C PHE A 289 0.45 -15.66 -6.54
N LEU A 290 -0.77 -15.11 -6.54
CA LEU A 290 -1.84 -15.57 -5.63
C LEU A 290 -2.21 -17.04 -5.91
N ALA A 291 -2.37 -17.44 -7.17
CA ALA A 291 -2.69 -18.82 -7.53
C ALA A 291 -1.59 -19.78 -7.08
N LEU A 292 -0.32 -19.44 -7.31
CA LEU A 292 0.82 -20.21 -6.82
C LEU A 292 0.79 -20.32 -5.29
N PHE A 293 0.55 -19.22 -4.58
CA PHE A 293 0.41 -19.27 -3.12
C PHE A 293 -0.69 -20.24 -2.67
N LEU A 294 -1.89 -20.14 -3.28
CA LEU A 294 -3.03 -21.01 -2.92
C LEU A 294 -2.82 -22.49 -3.28
N MET A 295 -1.94 -22.82 -4.22
CA MET A 295 -1.61 -24.21 -4.57
C MET A 295 -0.67 -24.86 -3.55
N PHE A 296 0.06 -24.09 -2.75
CA PHE A 296 1.05 -24.58 -1.79
C PHE A 296 0.65 -24.33 -0.31
N GLN A 297 -0.59 -23.86 -0.07
CA GLN A 297 -1.23 -23.79 1.25
C GLN A 297 -1.88 -25.15 1.58
#